data_f32cf6561dede0230f5f9bfd122de9d0
#
_entry.id   f32cf6561dede0230f5f9bfd122de9d0
#
_cell.length_a   1.000
_cell.length_b   1.000
_cell.length_c   1.000
_cell.angle_alpha   90.00
_cell.angle_beta   90.00
_cell.angle_gamma   90.00
#
_symmetry.space_group_name_H-M   'P 1'
#
loop_
_entity.id
_entity.type
_entity.pdbx_description
1 polymer ?
#
loop_
_entity_poly.entity_id
_entity_poly.type
_entity_poly.pdbx_seq_one_letter_code
_entity_poly.pdbx_strand_id
1 'polypeptide(L)' 'MERQLERQLNVPPHSIEAEQGVLGGLLLDNRAWDLVADKVHPEDFYRNDHRQIFGAILELADRGEPFDIVTVSEVLEG' A
#
# COMPACT_ATOMS: atom_id res chain seq x y z
N MET A 1 6.38 23.86 17.53
CA MET A 1 6.52 23.21 17.27
C MET A 1 5.98 22.75 16.83
N GLU A 2 5.62 22.78 16.69
CA GLU A 2 5.21 22.02 16.11
C GLU A 2 5.70 21.96 15.03
N ARG A 3 6.38 22.68 14.52
CA ARG A 3 6.93 22.64 13.46
C ARG A 3 7.93 21.67 13.36
N GLN A 4 8.66 21.41 14.24
CA GLN A 4 9.51 20.42 14.29
C GLN A 4 8.85 19.19 14.02
N LEU A 5 7.77 18.96 14.59
CA LEU A 5 7.00 17.86 14.36
C LEU A 5 6.63 17.83 12.95
N GLU A 6 6.25 18.93 12.37
CA GLU A 6 5.92 18.93 11.02
C GLU A 6 7.02 18.52 10.20
N ARG A 7 8.23 18.88 10.52
CA ARG A 7 9.27 18.50 9.73
C ARG A 7 9.47 17.08 9.80
N GLN A 8 9.27 16.47 10.89
CA GLN A 8 9.40 15.10 10.99
C GLN A 8 8.41 14.41 10.19
N LEU A 9 7.27 14.98 10.01
CA LEU A 9 6.27 14.36 9.19
C LEU A 9 6.64 14.39 7.74
N ASN A 10 7.48 15.31 7.35
CA ASN A 10 7.87 15.38 5.99
C ASN A 10 8.83 14.26 5.65
N VAL A 11 9.45 13.67 6.64
CA VAL A 11 10.30 12.54 6.41
C VAL A 11 9.53 11.36 6.94
N PRO A 12 8.91 10.62 6.09
CA PRO A 12 8.01 9.59 6.54
C PRO A 12 8.75 8.60 7.39
N PRO A 13 8.24 8.29 8.52
CA PRO A 13 8.85 7.29 9.35
C PRO A 13 8.68 5.95 8.66
N HIS A 14 9.64 5.10 8.84
CA HIS A 14 9.52 3.78 8.31
C HIS A 14 8.70 2.99 9.32
N SER A 15 7.43 2.99 9.14
CA SER A 15 6.57 2.25 10.03
C SER A 15 6.08 1.01 9.33
N ILE A 16 6.69 -0.10 9.63
CA ILE A 16 6.30 -1.38 9.04
C ILE A 16 4.86 -1.68 9.39
N GLU A 17 4.47 -1.35 10.62
CA GLU A 17 3.11 -1.61 11.04
C GLU A 17 2.10 -0.79 10.27
N ALA A 18 2.43 0.46 9.98
CA ALA A 18 1.53 1.30 9.21
C ALA A 18 1.41 0.76 7.79
N GLU A 19 2.52 0.28 7.22
CA GLU A 19 2.47 -0.28 5.88
C GLU A 19 1.61 -1.53 5.86
N GLN A 20 1.76 -2.38 6.88
CA GLN A 20 0.95 -3.58 6.98
C GLN A 20 -0.52 -3.22 7.14
N GLY A 21 -0.80 -2.16 7.87
CA GLY A 21 -2.18 -1.71 8.05
C GLY A 21 -2.82 -1.29 6.76
N VAL A 22 -2.09 -0.54 5.94
CA VAL A 22 -2.62 -0.11 4.65
C VAL A 22 -2.86 -1.30 3.76
N LEU A 23 -1.87 -2.20 3.63
CA LEU A 23 -2.00 -3.35 2.76
C LEU A 23 -3.10 -4.29 3.24
N GLY A 24 -3.14 -4.55 4.54
CA GLY A 24 -4.16 -5.43 5.10
C GLY A 24 -5.55 -4.86 4.90
N GLY A 25 -5.70 -3.56 5.11
CA GLY A 25 -6.99 -2.91 4.93
C GLY A 25 -7.48 -3.04 3.50
N LEU A 26 -6.57 -2.86 2.52
CA LEU A 26 -6.93 -2.97 1.12
C LEU A 26 -7.35 -4.40 0.78
N LEU A 27 -6.63 -5.39 1.31
CA LEU A 27 -6.93 -6.77 1.00
C LEU A 27 -8.25 -7.23 1.64
N LEU A 28 -8.62 -6.62 2.76
CA LEU A 28 -9.85 -6.97 3.43
C LEU A 28 -11.06 -6.24 2.85
N ASP A 29 -10.84 -5.05 2.33
CA ASP A 29 -11.94 -4.27 1.80
C ASP A 29 -11.44 -3.50 0.58
N ASN A 30 -11.70 -4.04 -0.60
CA ASN A 30 -11.22 -3.43 -1.84
C ASN A 30 -11.78 -2.02 -2.06
N ARG A 31 -12.87 -1.67 -1.41
CA ARG A 31 -13.42 -0.34 -1.59
C ARG A 31 -12.48 0.74 -1.04
N ALA A 32 -11.61 0.36 -0.12
CA ALA A 32 -10.64 1.30 0.41
C ALA A 32 -9.66 1.78 -0.65
N TRP A 33 -9.57 1.06 -1.78
CA TRP A 33 -8.67 1.44 -2.86
C TRP A 33 -8.93 2.87 -3.32
N ASP A 34 -10.19 3.25 -3.40
CA ASP A 34 -10.52 4.58 -3.87
C ASP A 34 -9.97 5.68 -2.98
N LEU A 35 -9.69 5.36 -1.73
CA LEU A 35 -9.18 6.35 -0.79
C LEU A 35 -7.67 6.54 -0.96
N VAL A 36 -6.98 5.59 -1.53
CA VAL A 36 -5.52 5.65 -1.61
C VAL A 36 -4.97 5.67 -3.01
N ALA A 37 -5.78 5.34 -4.00
CA ALA A 37 -5.30 5.16 -5.37
C ALA A 37 -4.50 6.34 -5.90
N ASP A 38 -4.91 7.54 -5.56
CA ASP A 38 -4.22 8.73 -6.04
C ASP A 38 -3.15 9.22 -5.09
N LYS A 39 -3.04 8.63 -3.92
CA LYS A 39 -2.20 9.17 -2.88
C LYS A 39 -1.02 8.31 -2.51
N VAL A 40 -1.11 7.03 -2.78
CA VAL A 40 -0.08 6.09 -2.37
C VAL A 40 0.45 5.36 -3.60
N HIS A 41 1.75 5.21 -3.67
CA HIS A 41 2.42 4.54 -4.78
C HIS A 41 3.33 3.48 -4.22
N PRO A 42 3.71 2.47 -5.02
CA PRO A 42 4.57 1.40 -4.52
C PRO A 42 5.86 1.92 -3.89
N GLU A 43 6.45 2.96 -4.47
CA GLU A 43 7.70 3.47 -3.96
C GLU A 43 7.56 4.18 -2.63
N ASP A 44 6.33 4.40 -2.16
CA ASP A 44 6.13 5.01 -0.86
C ASP A 44 6.37 4.03 0.27
N PHE A 45 6.43 2.73 -0.04
CA PHE A 45 6.65 1.72 0.99
C PHE A 45 8.13 1.51 1.21
N TYR A 46 8.51 1.37 2.45
CA TYR A 46 9.90 1.18 2.80
C TYR A 46 10.36 -0.25 2.51
N ARG A 47 9.55 -1.24 2.87
CA ARG A 47 9.93 -2.63 2.65
C ARG A 47 9.71 -3.01 1.20
N ASN A 48 10.69 -3.73 0.64
CA ASN A 48 10.60 -4.14 -0.73
C ASN A 48 9.43 -5.10 -0.97
N ASP A 49 9.19 -6.01 -0.03
CA ASP A 49 8.08 -6.93 -0.19
C ASP A 49 6.75 -6.18 -0.17
N HIS A 50 6.63 -5.11 0.62
CA HIS A 50 5.42 -4.31 0.64
C HIS A 50 5.24 -3.57 -0.67
N ARG A 51 6.33 -3.12 -1.30
CA ARG A 51 6.25 -2.48 -2.59
C ARG A 51 5.71 -3.45 -3.63
N GLN A 52 6.16 -4.70 -3.55
CA GLN A 52 5.71 -5.70 -4.50
C GLN A 52 4.24 -6.04 -4.29
N ILE A 53 3.82 -6.14 -3.05
CA ILE A 53 2.43 -6.42 -2.74
C ILE A 53 1.54 -5.29 -3.24
N PHE A 54 1.94 -4.05 -2.97
CA PHE A 54 1.13 -2.92 -3.41
C PHE A 54 1.12 -2.84 -4.92
N GLY A 55 2.23 -3.18 -5.57
CA GLY A 55 2.29 -3.21 -7.03
C GLY A 55 1.33 -4.24 -7.61
N ALA A 56 1.20 -5.40 -6.96
CA ALA A 56 0.26 -6.41 -7.41
C ALA A 56 -1.17 -5.94 -7.22
N ILE A 57 -1.46 -5.25 -6.12
CA ILE A 57 -2.78 -4.70 -5.88
C ILE A 57 -3.10 -3.68 -6.96
N LEU A 58 -2.15 -2.82 -7.29
CA LEU A 58 -2.34 -1.80 -8.30
C LEU A 58 -2.65 -2.45 -9.65
N GLU A 59 -1.93 -3.50 -9.99
CA GLU A 59 -2.15 -4.18 -11.24
C GLU A 59 -3.54 -4.79 -11.31
N LEU A 60 -3.99 -5.42 -10.23
CA LEU A 60 -5.33 -6.01 -10.19
C LEU A 60 -6.39 -4.93 -10.23
N ALA A 61 -6.18 -3.84 -9.52
CA ALA A 61 -7.13 -2.73 -9.50
C ALA A 61 -7.26 -2.13 -10.90
N ASP A 62 -6.15 -2.00 -11.63
CA ASP A 62 -6.20 -1.46 -12.97
C ASP A 62 -6.96 -2.37 -13.93
N ARG A 63 -7.01 -3.65 -13.64
CA ARG A 63 -7.76 -4.58 -14.46
C ARG A 63 -9.21 -4.68 -14.03
N GLY A 64 -9.57 -3.99 -12.95
CA GLY A 64 -10.92 -4.08 -12.43
C GLY A 64 -11.18 -5.39 -11.72
N GLU A 65 -10.12 -6.06 -11.25
CA GLU A 65 -10.26 -7.36 -10.60
C GLU A 65 -10.11 -7.22 -9.09
N PRO A 66 -10.78 -8.07 -8.34
CA PRO A 66 -10.65 -8.00 -6.89
C PRO A 66 -9.25 -8.42 -6.47
N PHE A 67 -8.79 -7.86 -5.36
CA PHE A 67 -7.49 -8.22 -4.84
C PHE A 67 -7.63 -8.68 -3.40
N ASP A 68 -7.08 -9.86 -3.14
CA ASP A 68 -7.06 -10.45 -1.82
C ASP A 68 -5.78 -11.27 -1.75
N ILE A 69 -5.60 -12.00 -0.67
CA ILE A 69 -4.38 -12.75 -0.49
C ILE A 69 -4.14 -13.73 -1.63
N VAL A 70 -5.19 -14.35 -2.12
CA VAL A 70 -5.04 -15.35 -3.17
C VAL A 70 -4.64 -14.72 -4.49
N THR A 71 -5.37 -13.68 -4.91
CA THR A 71 -5.11 -13.07 -6.21
C THR A 71 -3.77 -12.34 -6.22
N VAL A 72 -3.41 -11.69 -5.11
CA VAL A 72 -2.14 -11.01 -5.01
C VAL A 72 -1.01 -12.04 -5.08
N SER A 73 -1.16 -13.16 -4.39
CA SER A 73 -0.14 -14.20 -4.42
C SER A 73 0.05 -14.71 -5.84
N GLU A 74 -1.02 -14.88 -6.58
CA GLU A 74 -0.93 -15.34 -7.94
C GLU A 74 -0.17 -14.38 -8.83
N VAL A 75 -0.41 -13.10 -8.68
CA VAL A 75 0.30 -12.09 -9.44
C VAL A 75 1.79 -12.12 -9.10
N LEU A 76 2.11 -12.24 -7.82
CA LEU A 76 3.49 -12.22 -7.40
C LEU A 76 4.25 -13.48 -7.84
N GLU A 77 3.54 -14.58 -7.96
CA GLU A 77 4.18 -15.81 -8.38
C GLU A 77 4.31 -15.91 -9.89
N GLY A 78 3.43 -15.24 -10.57
CA GLY A 78 3.41 -15.29 -12.01
C GLY A 78 4.46 -14.44 -12.60
#